data_9e511af7a6b1abdd30297483a153c564
#
_entry.id   9e511af7a6b1abdd30297483a153c564
#
_cell.length_a   1.000
_cell.length_b   1.000
_cell.length_c   1.000
_cell.angle_alpha   90.00
_cell.angle_beta   90.00
_cell.angle_gamma   90.00
#
_symmetry.space_group_name_H-M   'P 1'
#
loop_
_entity.id
_entity.type
_entity.pdbx_description
1 polymer ?
#
loop_
_entity_poly.entity_id
_entity_poly.type
_entity_poly.pdbx_seq_one_letter_code
_entity_poly.pdbx_strand_id
1 'polypeptide(L)'
;MGFINSVQNKILLGFVAAIATMFALDITNTFTITVWVHVMAGVLWIGLLYYFNFVQVPGMGQALADTDGPGPAAIGKYIAPRALLWFRMAAATTWLVGLSLLAQSGGGMQGIHLAFTFAPGFEVIGLGSWMGT
;
A
#
# COMPACT_ATOMS: atom_id res chain seq x y z
N MET A 1 -7.82 16.60 25.12
CA MET A 1 -7.29 16.68 23.78
C MET A 1 -7.24 15.33 23.08
N GLY A 2 -8.33 14.60 23.18
CA GLY A 2 -8.42 13.28 22.61
C GLY A 2 -8.19 13.21 21.10
N PHE A 3 -8.58 14.29 20.38
CA PHE A 3 -8.41 14.32 18.92
C PHE A 3 -6.94 14.27 18.51
N ILE A 4 -6.10 15.13 19.10
CA ILE A 4 -4.68 15.19 18.72
C ILE A 4 -3.89 14.03 19.30
N ASN A 5 -4.33 13.47 20.44
CA ASN A 5 -3.62 12.37 21.09
C ASN A 5 -3.88 11.01 20.46
N SER A 6 -4.93 10.87 19.65
CA SER A 6 -5.21 9.63 18.95
C SER A 6 -4.19 9.41 17.84
N VAL A 7 -3.68 8.17 17.72
CA VAL A 7 -2.76 7.81 16.63
C VAL A 7 -3.43 8.01 15.28
N GLN A 8 -4.70 7.61 15.16
CA GLN A 8 -5.46 7.78 13.92
C GLN A 8 -5.57 9.24 13.52
N ASN A 9 -5.82 10.12 14.48
CA ASN A 9 -5.93 11.55 14.21
C ASN A 9 -4.60 12.16 13.82
N LYS A 10 -3.49 11.69 14.39
CA LYS A 10 -2.15 12.14 13.98
C LYS A 10 -1.85 11.72 12.54
N ILE A 11 -2.23 10.50 12.16
CA ILE A 11 -2.08 10.04 10.77
C ILE A 11 -2.92 10.89 9.83
N LEU A 12 -4.18 11.15 10.19
CA LEU A 12 -5.05 12.02 9.40
C LEU A 12 -4.48 13.42 9.25
N LEU A 13 -3.95 13.99 10.34
CA LEU A 13 -3.29 15.30 10.30
C LEU A 13 -2.09 15.29 9.36
N GLY A 14 -1.32 14.20 9.36
CA GLY A 14 -0.20 14.05 8.44
C GLY A 14 -0.64 14.05 6.98
N PHE A 15 -1.70 13.32 6.66
CA PHE A 15 -2.27 13.31 5.31
C PHE A 15 -2.80 14.67 4.90
N VAL A 16 -3.53 15.35 5.80
CA VAL A 16 -4.05 16.69 5.53
C VAL A 16 -2.91 17.68 5.30
N ALA A 17 -1.86 17.61 6.12
CA ALA A 17 -0.69 18.48 5.98
C ALA A 17 0.03 18.22 4.65
N ALA A 18 0.16 16.96 4.24
CA ALA A 18 0.78 16.61 2.96
C ALA A 18 -0.03 17.18 1.78
N ILE A 19 -1.34 17.00 1.81
CA ILE A 19 -2.23 17.52 0.76
C ILE A 19 -2.17 19.04 0.72
N ALA A 20 -2.23 19.70 1.88
CA ALA A 20 -2.14 21.16 1.95
C ALA A 20 -0.80 21.67 1.42
N THR A 21 0.30 20.95 1.70
CA THR A 21 1.62 21.31 1.17
C THR A 21 1.66 21.19 -0.35
N MET A 22 1.06 20.15 -0.90
CA MET A 22 0.98 19.98 -2.35
C MET A 22 0.25 21.15 -3.03
N PHE A 23 -0.85 21.60 -2.45
CA PHE A 23 -1.56 22.77 -2.96
C PHE A 23 -0.77 24.05 -2.77
N ALA A 24 -0.12 24.22 -1.63
CA ALA A 24 0.67 25.41 -1.34
C ALA A 24 1.88 25.57 -2.28
N LEU A 25 2.48 24.46 -2.68
CA LEU A 25 3.62 24.45 -3.60
C LEU A 25 3.20 24.34 -5.06
N ASP A 26 1.90 24.32 -5.33
CA ASP A 26 1.35 24.24 -6.68
C ASP A 26 1.84 23.01 -7.47
N ILE A 27 1.95 21.88 -6.79
CA ILE A 27 2.38 20.59 -7.36
C ILE A 27 1.21 19.61 -7.45
N THR A 28 0.08 20.08 -7.99
CA THR A 28 -1.16 19.31 -8.01
C THR A 28 -1.51 18.77 -9.39
N ASN A 29 -0.54 18.61 -10.29
CA ASN A 29 -0.83 18.01 -11.58
C ASN A 29 -1.22 16.54 -11.42
N THR A 30 -1.93 16.00 -12.40
CA THR A 30 -2.47 14.63 -12.33
C THR A 30 -1.38 13.59 -12.12
N PHE A 31 -0.24 13.75 -12.80
CA PHE A 31 0.87 12.80 -12.68
C PHE A 31 1.43 12.78 -11.25
N THR A 32 1.66 13.94 -10.65
CA THR A 32 2.19 14.04 -9.29
C THR A 32 1.25 13.41 -8.27
N ILE A 33 -0.05 13.68 -8.38
CA ILE A 33 -1.05 13.10 -7.49
C ILE A 33 -1.09 11.58 -7.65
N THR A 34 -1.02 11.09 -8.88
CA THR A 34 -1.02 9.65 -9.17
C THR A 34 0.20 8.97 -8.56
N VAL A 35 1.38 9.57 -8.68
CA VAL A 35 2.61 9.06 -8.05
C VAL A 35 2.43 8.99 -6.54
N TRP A 36 1.88 10.04 -5.93
CA TRP A 36 1.68 10.10 -4.50
C TRP A 36 0.75 8.98 -4.02
N VAL A 37 -0.38 8.78 -4.69
CA VAL A 37 -1.32 7.71 -4.35
C VAL A 37 -0.66 6.35 -4.51
N HIS A 38 0.08 6.14 -5.59
CA HIS A 38 0.80 4.88 -5.84
C HIS A 38 1.79 4.57 -4.71
N VAL A 39 2.59 5.55 -4.32
CA VAL A 39 3.59 5.36 -3.26
C VAL A 39 2.92 5.09 -1.92
N MET A 40 1.88 5.86 -1.57
CA MET A 40 1.19 5.67 -0.30
C MET A 40 0.50 4.31 -0.22
N ALA A 41 -0.16 3.89 -1.29
CA ALA A 41 -0.79 2.58 -1.34
C ALA A 41 0.25 1.46 -1.27
N GLY A 42 1.38 1.64 -1.94
CA GLY A 42 2.48 0.68 -1.92
C GLY A 42 3.09 0.52 -0.53
N VAL A 43 3.27 1.63 0.19
CA VAL A 43 3.77 1.59 1.56
C VAL A 43 2.82 0.83 2.47
N LEU A 44 1.52 1.07 2.34
CA LEU A 44 0.51 0.34 3.12
C LEU A 44 0.51 -1.15 2.78
N TRP A 45 0.56 -1.48 1.49
CA TRP A 45 0.60 -2.86 1.02
C TRP A 45 1.83 -3.60 1.55
N ILE A 46 3.01 -3.03 1.37
CA ILE A 46 4.27 -3.66 1.80
C ILE A 46 4.35 -3.70 3.33
N GLY A 47 3.88 -2.67 4.01
CA GLY A 47 3.84 -2.64 5.47
C GLY A 47 2.96 -3.74 6.05
N LEU A 48 1.79 -3.98 5.45
CA LEU A 48 0.93 -5.09 5.86
C LEU A 48 1.54 -6.45 5.53
N LEU A 49 2.27 -6.55 4.41
CA LEU A 49 2.99 -7.78 4.07
C LEU A 49 4.04 -8.12 5.14
N TYR A 50 4.83 -7.14 5.58
CA TYR A 50 5.76 -7.31 6.69
C TYR A 50 5.03 -7.69 7.98
N TYR A 51 3.93 -7.01 8.26
CA TYR A 51 3.12 -7.33 9.44
C TYR A 51 2.68 -8.79 9.45
N PHE A 52 2.14 -9.29 8.36
CA PHE A 52 1.70 -10.68 8.30
C PHE A 52 2.84 -11.65 8.53
N ASN A 53 4.00 -11.40 7.93
CA ASN A 53 5.11 -12.34 7.98
C ASN A 53 5.93 -12.25 9.27
N PHE A 54 6.05 -11.06 9.87
CA PHE A 54 6.91 -10.88 11.04
C PHE A 54 6.15 -10.75 12.35
N VAL A 55 4.88 -10.43 12.32
CA VAL A 55 4.09 -10.20 13.53
C VAL A 55 2.95 -11.21 13.65
N GLN A 56 2.07 -11.27 12.68
CA GLN A 56 0.86 -12.08 12.79
C GLN A 56 1.14 -13.57 12.70
N VAL A 57 1.90 -14.04 11.72
CA VAL A 57 2.18 -15.47 11.55
C VAL A 57 2.96 -16.03 12.76
N PRO A 58 4.08 -15.41 13.19
CA PRO A 58 4.74 -15.89 14.41
C PRO A 58 3.88 -15.79 15.65
N GLY A 59 3.10 -14.71 15.81
CA GLY A 59 2.21 -14.53 16.94
C GLY A 59 1.10 -15.57 17.00
N MET A 60 0.53 -15.92 15.85
CA MET A 60 -0.46 -16.99 15.76
C MET A 60 0.15 -18.33 16.15
N GLY A 61 1.39 -18.60 15.72
CA GLY A 61 2.09 -19.83 16.09
C GLY A 61 2.32 -19.92 17.60
N GLN A 62 2.73 -18.84 18.24
CA GLN A 62 2.90 -18.79 19.68
C GLN A 62 1.57 -18.97 20.41
N ALA A 63 0.50 -18.35 19.93
CA ALA A 63 -0.83 -18.48 20.54
C ALA A 63 -1.35 -19.91 20.44
N LEU A 64 -1.08 -20.60 19.33
CA LEU A 64 -1.45 -22.02 19.18
C LEU A 64 -0.64 -22.93 20.11
N ALA A 65 0.64 -22.62 20.33
CA ALA A 65 1.50 -23.41 21.19
C ALA A 65 1.26 -23.18 22.69
N ASP A 66 0.68 -22.03 23.04
CA ASP A 66 0.44 -21.66 24.42
C ASP A 66 -0.90 -22.24 24.89
N THR A 67 -0.82 -23.31 25.70
CA THR A 67 -2.01 -23.98 26.21
C THR A 67 -2.71 -23.23 27.33
N ASP A 68 -2.01 -22.31 28.00
CA ASP A 68 -2.56 -21.51 29.11
C ASP A 68 -3.12 -20.16 28.65
N GLY A 69 -2.87 -19.77 27.42
CA GLY A 69 -3.31 -18.49 26.88
C GLY A 69 -4.68 -18.55 26.20
N PRO A 70 -5.20 -17.40 25.76
CA PRO A 70 -6.51 -17.32 25.12
C PRO A 70 -6.56 -17.92 23.71
N GLY A 71 -5.42 -18.28 23.14
CA GLY A 71 -5.34 -18.84 21.81
C GLY A 71 -5.46 -17.79 20.69
N PRO A 72 -5.39 -18.23 19.41
CA PRO A 72 -5.39 -17.32 18.26
C PRO A 72 -6.77 -16.90 17.77
N ALA A 73 -7.85 -17.36 18.38
CA ALA A 73 -9.21 -17.17 17.85
C ALA A 73 -9.58 -15.68 17.69
N ALA A 74 -9.22 -14.85 18.67
CA ALA A 74 -9.52 -13.41 18.62
C ALA A 74 -8.77 -12.71 17.49
N ILE A 75 -7.53 -13.09 17.25
CA ILE A 75 -6.72 -12.53 16.17
C ILE A 75 -7.35 -12.88 14.82
N GLY A 76 -7.74 -14.15 14.65
CA GLY A 76 -8.37 -14.61 13.42
C GLY A 76 -9.75 -14.03 13.18
N LYS A 77 -10.48 -13.69 14.25
CA LYS A 77 -11.84 -13.18 14.13
C LYS A 77 -11.89 -11.66 13.95
N TYR A 78 -11.07 -10.92 14.69
CA TYR A 78 -11.19 -9.46 14.78
C TYR A 78 -10.11 -8.69 14.04
N ILE A 79 -8.91 -9.23 13.95
CA ILE A 79 -7.75 -8.51 13.39
C ILE A 79 -7.46 -8.95 11.97
N ALA A 80 -7.37 -10.26 11.74
CA ALA A 80 -6.95 -10.78 10.44
C ALA A 80 -7.87 -10.37 9.29
N PRO A 81 -9.23 -10.43 9.41
CA PRO A 81 -10.09 -10.00 8.31
C PRO A 81 -9.91 -8.53 7.95
N ARG A 82 -9.73 -7.67 8.93
CA ARG A 82 -9.51 -6.23 8.69
C ARG A 82 -8.16 -5.98 8.03
N ALA A 83 -7.12 -6.61 8.53
CA ALA A 83 -5.78 -6.47 7.96
C ALA A 83 -5.73 -6.99 6.53
N LEU A 84 -6.37 -8.13 6.25
CA LEU A 84 -6.45 -8.69 4.91
C LEU A 84 -7.25 -7.81 3.96
N LEU A 85 -8.32 -7.18 4.44
CA LEU A 85 -9.09 -6.25 3.62
C LEU A 85 -8.23 -5.07 3.18
N TRP A 86 -7.54 -4.43 4.12
CA TRP A 86 -6.66 -3.31 3.81
C TRP A 86 -5.50 -3.73 2.92
N PHE A 87 -4.94 -4.92 3.15
CA PHE A 87 -3.89 -5.47 2.31
C PHE A 87 -4.35 -5.63 0.86
N ARG A 88 -5.52 -6.22 0.64
CA ARG A 88 -6.07 -6.42 -0.71
C ARG A 88 -6.38 -5.10 -1.39
N MET A 89 -7.00 -4.17 -0.66
CA MET A 89 -7.35 -2.87 -1.21
C MET A 89 -6.10 -2.07 -1.55
N ALA A 90 -5.08 -2.10 -0.69
CA ALA A 90 -3.83 -1.41 -0.94
C ALA A 90 -3.09 -2.01 -2.14
N ALA A 91 -3.03 -3.34 -2.24
CA ALA A 91 -2.40 -4.02 -3.37
C ALA A 91 -3.10 -3.69 -4.68
N ALA A 92 -4.43 -3.77 -4.70
CA ALA A 92 -5.22 -3.45 -5.89
C ALA A 92 -5.03 -2.00 -6.31
N THR A 93 -5.06 -1.07 -5.35
CA THR A 93 -4.85 0.35 -5.61
C THR A 93 -3.45 0.59 -6.16
N THR A 94 -2.42 0.00 -5.57
CA THR A 94 -1.04 0.13 -6.02
C THR A 94 -0.90 -0.33 -7.47
N TRP A 95 -1.48 -1.47 -7.79
CA TRP A 95 -1.38 -2.04 -9.14
C TRP A 95 -2.13 -1.19 -10.17
N LEU A 96 -3.39 -0.83 -9.89
CA LEU A 96 -4.20 -0.04 -10.82
C LEU A 96 -3.60 1.35 -11.04
N VAL A 97 -3.16 2.01 -9.98
CA VAL A 97 -2.54 3.32 -10.08
C VAL A 97 -1.19 3.23 -10.78
N GLY A 98 -0.45 2.13 -10.57
CA GLY A 98 0.79 1.86 -11.30
C GLY A 98 0.58 1.74 -12.80
N LEU A 99 -0.48 1.05 -13.23
CA LEU A 99 -0.86 1.00 -14.65
C LEU A 99 -1.19 2.39 -15.19
N SER A 100 -1.90 3.20 -14.40
CA SER A 100 -2.20 4.58 -14.77
C SER A 100 -0.94 5.41 -14.95
N LEU A 101 0.07 5.22 -14.09
CA LEU A 101 1.36 5.91 -14.23
C LEU A 101 2.08 5.50 -15.52
N LEU A 102 2.06 4.22 -15.85
CA LEU A 102 2.66 3.74 -17.11
C LEU A 102 1.96 4.34 -18.31
N ALA A 103 0.63 4.43 -18.26
CA ALA A 103 -0.15 5.05 -19.33
C ALA A 103 0.19 6.53 -19.47
N GLN A 104 0.34 7.25 -18.37
CA GLN A 104 0.69 8.67 -18.40
C GLN A 104 2.12 8.91 -18.87
N SER A 105 3.05 8.04 -18.51
CA SER A 105 4.47 8.18 -18.84
C SER A 105 4.80 7.75 -20.26
N GLY A 106 4.14 6.69 -20.74
CA GLY A 106 4.48 6.02 -21.99
C GLY A 106 3.54 6.28 -23.15
N GLY A 107 2.61 7.23 -23.03
CA GLY A 107 1.67 7.54 -24.09
C GLY A 107 0.48 6.62 -24.19
N GLY A 108 -0.11 6.21 -23.06
CA GLY A 108 -1.29 5.37 -23.00
C GLY A 108 -0.96 3.89 -22.95
N MET A 109 -1.73 3.07 -23.66
CA MET A 109 -1.55 1.61 -23.66
C MET A 109 -0.16 1.18 -24.12
N GLN A 110 0.52 1.99 -24.90
CA GLN A 110 1.87 1.70 -25.35
C GLN A 110 2.86 1.66 -24.19
N GLY A 111 2.73 2.56 -23.21
CA GLY A 111 3.58 2.56 -22.02
C GLY A 111 3.42 1.28 -21.19
N ILE A 112 2.17 0.82 -21.03
CA ILE A 112 1.87 -0.42 -20.34
C ILE A 112 2.49 -1.60 -21.08
N HIS A 113 2.30 -1.67 -22.40
CA HIS A 113 2.86 -2.73 -23.24
C HIS A 113 4.38 -2.77 -23.15
N LEU A 114 5.05 -1.63 -23.24
CA LEU A 114 6.51 -1.56 -23.15
C LEU A 114 7.04 -2.06 -21.82
N ALA A 115 6.36 -1.72 -20.72
CA ALA A 115 6.77 -2.18 -19.41
C ALA A 115 6.61 -3.70 -19.26
N PHE A 116 5.46 -4.26 -19.66
CA PHE A 116 5.22 -5.69 -19.55
C PHE A 116 6.05 -6.53 -20.51
N THR A 117 6.57 -5.93 -21.59
CA THR A 117 7.46 -6.62 -22.54
C THR A 117 8.94 -6.38 -22.28
N PHE A 118 9.29 -5.74 -21.16
CA PHE A 118 10.69 -5.46 -20.77
C PHE A 118 11.46 -4.70 -21.85
N ALA A 119 10.80 -3.73 -22.50
CA ALA A 119 11.45 -2.92 -23.52
C ALA A 119 12.68 -2.20 -22.96
N PRO A 120 13.66 -1.83 -23.81
CA PRO A 120 14.83 -1.07 -23.34
C PRO A 120 14.43 0.18 -22.55
N GLY A 121 14.98 0.32 -21.36
CA GLY A 121 14.63 1.39 -20.42
C GLY A 121 13.47 1.08 -19.49
N PHE A 122 12.77 -0.04 -19.69
CA PHE A 122 11.64 -0.47 -18.87
C PHE A 122 11.88 -1.76 -18.11
N GLU A 123 13.11 -2.22 -18.02
CA GLU A 123 13.42 -3.54 -17.42
C GLU A 123 13.02 -3.61 -15.95
N VAL A 124 13.38 -2.60 -15.16
CA VAL A 124 13.06 -2.55 -13.72
C VAL A 124 11.55 -2.35 -13.52
N ILE A 125 10.96 -1.45 -14.30
CA ILE A 125 9.52 -1.19 -14.24
C ILE A 125 8.75 -2.44 -14.64
N GLY A 126 9.25 -3.18 -15.64
CA GLY A 126 8.65 -4.44 -16.07
C GLY A 126 8.63 -5.48 -14.97
N LEU A 127 9.73 -5.63 -14.23
CA LEU A 127 9.77 -6.52 -13.07
C LEU A 127 8.70 -6.15 -12.05
N GLY A 128 8.59 -4.86 -11.71
CA GLY A 128 7.57 -4.39 -10.78
C GLY A 128 6.16 -4.64 -11.29
N SER A 129 5.91 -4.43 -12.57
CA SER A 129 4.60 -4.63 -13.19
C SER A 129 4.17 -6.10 -13.10
N TRP A 130 5.06 -7.02 -13.42
CA TRP A 130 4.77 -8.45 -13.35
C TRP A 130 4.65 -8.94 -11.91
N MET A 131 5.46 -8.42 -11.00
CA MET A 131 5.38 -8.78 -9.60
C MET A 131 4.06 -8.37 -8.95
N GLY A 132 3.47 -7.26 -9.41
CA GLY A 132 2.16 -6.80 -8.92
C GLY A 132 1.00 -7.57 -9.50
N THR A 133 1.23 -8.29 -10.57
CA THR A 133 0.18 -9.09 -11.23
C THR A 133 0.13 -10.49 -10.63
#